data_00db69880084dc4f098769807ce9edbf
#
_entry.id   00db69880084dc4f098769807ce9edbf
#
_cell.length_a   1.000
_cell.length_b   1.000
_cell.length_c   1.000
_cell.angle_alpha   90.00
_cell.angle_beta   90.00
_cell.angle_gamma   90.00
#
_symmetry.space_group_name_H-M   'P 1'
#
loop_
_entity.id
_entity.type
_entity.pdbx_description
1 polymer ?
#
loop_
_entity_poly.entity_id
_entity_poly.type
_entity_poly.pdbx_seq_one_letter_code
_entity_poly.pdbx_strand_id
1 'polypeptide(L)'
;MKLLHWVLLGVALLLPGPLHGAETLSSFDRQVKKWALETRQQVIDQFELQLTSGQLSTPQLFDTFYIPIPGTDPQKFRTQYDTLSDGIVQPLIDAALTRDERLVFVVIVDRNGYLPTHNSRYSQPLTGNPAKDVKHNRTKRIFNDRTGLAAARNQQPYLLQRYSRDTGEEMSDLSVPIFIQNRHWGALRIGYRQK
;
A
#
# COMPACT_ATOMS: atom_id res chain seq x y z
N MET A 1 12.01 58.85 43.73
CA MET A 1 12.54 57.46 43.72
C MET A 1 11.60 56.60 42.87
N LYS A 2 12.02 56.24 41.63
CA LYS A 2 11.25 55.36 40.74
C LYS A 2 11.96 54.02 40.71
N LEU A 3 11.28 52.96 41.22
CA LEU A 3 11.78 51.57 41.13
C LEU A 3 11.50 51.06 39.72
N LEU A 4 12.57 50.63 39.05
CA LEU A 4 12.52 49.99 37.76
C LEU A 4 12.40 48.47 38.00
N HIS A 5 11.25 47.87 37.58
CA HIS A 5 11.05 46.46 37.63
C HIS A 5 11.63 45.83 36.33
N TRP A 6 12.63 44.98 36.47
CA TRP A 6 13.16 44.16 35.41
C TRP A 6 12.29 42.89 35.27
N VAL A 7 11.61 42.74 34.13
CA VAL A 7 10.94 41.51 33.78
C VAL A 7 11.95 40.62 33.03
N LEU A 8 12.38 39.54 33.66
CA LEU A 8 13.18 38.50 33.02
C LEU A 8 12.24 37.60 32.14
N LEU A 9 12.29 37.77 30.83
CA LEU A 9 11.71 36.81 29.89
C LEU A 9 12.59 35.54 29.87
N GLY A 10 12.12 34.48 30.50
CA GLY A 10 12.69 33.17 30.37
C GLY A 10 12.41 32.58 28.99
N VAL A 11 13.43 32.47 28.13
CA VAL A 11 13.34 31.73 26.89
C VAL A 11 13.45 30.23 27.23
N ALA A 12 12.32 29.54 27.17
CA ALA A 12 12.30 28.08 27.28
C ALA A 12 12.91 27.49 26.00
N LEU A 13 14.13 26.94 26.11
CA LEU A 13 14.70 26.10 25.06
C LEU A 13 13.85 24.81 24.97
N LEU A 14 13.05 24.68 23.93
CA LEU A 14 12.45 23.42 23.53
C LEU A 14 13.58 22.48 23.05
N LEU A 15 13.99 21.56 23.92
CA LEU A 15 14.86 20.45 23.52
C LEU A 15 14.11 19.59 22.49
N PRO A 16 14.71 19.28 21.33
CA PRO A 16 14.09 18.35 20.41
C PRO A 16 13.93 17.00 21.12
N GLY A 17 12.68 16.49 21.16
CA GLY A 17 12.37 15.15 21.66
C GLY A 17 13.19 14.09 20.91
N PRO A 18 13.33 12.87 21.45
CA PRO A 18 14.15 11.84 20.85
C PRO A 18 13.66 11.58 19.42
N LEU A 19 14.53 11.83 18.45
CA LEU A 19 14.38 11.33 17.09
C LEU A 19 14.18 9.82 17.19
N HIS A 20 12.97 9.33 16.90
CA HIS A 20 12.75 7.91 16.69
C HIS A 20 13.73 7.50 15.60
N GLY A 21 14.75 6.74 15.97
CA GLY A 21 15.79 6.30 15.04
C GLY A 21 15.14 5.69 13.82
N ALA A 22 15.36 6.29 12.65
CA ALA A 22 14.94 5.70 11.39
C ALA A 22 15.53 4.30 11.35
N GLU A 23 14.69 3.27 11.35
CA GLU A 23 15.13 1.88 11.27
C GLU A 23 16.04 1.74 10.04
N THR A 24 17.29 1.33 10.25
CA THR A 24 18.25 1.22 9.16
C THR A 24 17.85 0.07 8.24
N LEU A 25 17.54 0.39 6.99
CA LEU A 25 17.20 -0.60 5.98
C LEU A 25 18.36 -1.61 5.80
N SER A 26 18.06 -2.90 5.82
CA SER A 26 19.00 -3.94 5.40
C SER A 26 19.35 -3.78 3.91
N SER A 27 20.33 -4.53 3.42
CA SER A 27 20.65 -4.55 1.99
C SER A 27 19.44 -5.02 1.16
N PHE A 28 18.71 -6.02 1.67
CA PHE A 28 17.53 -6.54 1.01
C PHE A 28 16.34 -5.56 1.06
N ASP A 29 16.10 -4.88 2.19
CA ASP A 29 15.09 -3.83 2.26
C ASP A 29 15.35 -2.72 1.24
N ARG A 30 16.60 -2.31 1.04
CA ARG A 30 16.98 -1.33 0.01
C ARG A 30 16.69 -1.85 -1.41
N GLN A 31 16.94 -3.12 -1.66
CA GLN A 31 16.64 -3.75 -2.94
C GLN A 31 15.13 -3.82 -3.19
N VAL A 32 14.34 -4.24 -2.19
CA VAL A 32 12.87 -4.26 -2.24
C VAL A 32 12.32 -2.85 -2.46
N LYS A 33 12.87 -1.84 -1.77
CA LYS A 33 12.49 -0.44 -1.98
C LYS A 33 12.72 0.00 -3.43
N LYS A 34 13.85 -0.36 -4.03
CA LYS A 34 14.13 -0.07 -5.43
C LYS A 34 13.06 -0.69 -6.34
N TRP A 35 12.75 -1.98 -6.16
CA TRP A 35 11.71 -2.66 -6.92
C TRP A 35 10.32 -2.05 -6.73
N ALA A 36 10.00 -1.66 -5.49
CA ALA A 36 8.74 -0.97 -5.19
C ALA A 36 8.61 0.35 -5.94
N LEU A 37 9.67 1.16 -5.97
CA LEU A 37 9.68 2.44 -6.69
C LEU A 37 9.54 2.26 -8.22
N GLU A 38 10.25 1.27 -8.79
CA GLU A 38 10.17 0.94 -10.21
C GLU A 38 8.77 0.47 -10.60
N THR A 39 8.21 -0.50 -9.86
CA THR A 39 6.87 -1.04 -10.14
C THR A 39 5.79 0.01 -9.92
N ARG A 40 5.92 0.84 -8.86
CA ARG A 40 5.03 1.98 -8.65
C ARG A 40 5.00 2.92 -9.85
N GLN A 41 6.16 3.27 -10.41
CA GLN A 41 6.22 4.16 -11.58
C GLN A 41 5.49 3.54 -12.77
N GLN A 42 5.70 2.26 -13.05
CA GLN A 42 4.98 1.55 -14.10
C GLN A 42 3.45 1.58 -13.89
N VAL A 43 2.97 1.42 -12.65
CA VAL A 43 1.55 1.52 -12.33
C VAL A 43 1.03 2.94 -12.56
N ILE A 44 1.78 3.97 -12.15
CA ILE A 44 1.43 5.37 -12.38
C ILE A 44 1.31 5.64 -13.89
N ASP A 45 2.32 5.23 -14.67
CA ASP A 45 2.35 5.43 -16.12
C ASP A 45 1.13 4.79 -16.82
N GLN A 46 0.72 3.59 -16.35
CA GLN A 46 -0.49 2.94 -16.87
C GLN A 46 -1.76 3.71 -16.52
N PHE A 47 -1.93 4.15 -15.28
CA PHE A 47 -3.11 4.92 -14.90
C PHE A 47 -3.16 6.27 -15.64
N GLU A 48 -2.05 6.99 -15.76
CA GLU A 48 -1.97 8.25 -16.52
C GLU A 48 -2.31 8.03 -18.01
N LEU A 49 -1.85 6.92 -18.60
CA LEU A 49 -2.21 6.55 -19.97
C LEU A 49 -3.74 6.33 -20.11
N GLN A 50 -4.38 5.64 -19.18
CA GLN A 50 -5.82 5.42 -19.22
C GLN A 50 -6.62 6.72 -19.02
N LEU A 51 -6.14 7.60 -18.15
CA LEU A 51 -6.73 8.93 -17.96
C LEU A 51 -6.60 9.79 -19.22
N THR A 52 -5.43 9.80 -19.86
CA THR A 52 -5.16 10.60 -21.05
C THR A 52 -5.94 10.08 -22.27
N SER A 53 -6.10 8.75 -22.40
CA SER A 53 -6.87 8.14 -23.48
C SER A 53 -8.40 8.20 -23.28
N GLY A 54 -8.86 8.66 -22.11
CA GLY A 54 -10.30 8.74 -21.77
C GLY A 54 -10.94 7.39 -21.45
N GLN A 55 -10.17 6.31 -21.32
CA GLN A 55 -10.69 5.01 -20.89
C GLN A 55 -11.02 4.96 -19.39
N LEU A 56 -10.42 5.87 -18.63
CA LEU A 56 -10.69 6.07 -17.22
C LEU A 56 -10.79 7.57 -16.96
N SER A 57 -11.75 8.00 -16.16
CA SER A 57 -11.79 9.39 -15.67
C SER A 57 -11.19 9.50 -14.27
N THR A 58 -10.73 10.70 -13.89
CA THR A 58 -10.22 10.96 -12.54
C THR A 58 -11.25 10.61 -11.44
N PRO A 59 -12.55 10.96 -11.55
CA PRO A 59 -13.55 10.53 -10.57
C PRO A 59 -13.65 9.01 -10.43
N GLN A 60 -13.57 8.26 -11.54
CA GLN A 60 -13.61 6.80 -11.52
C GLN A 60 -12.37 6.22 -10.81
N LEU A 61 -11.16 6.69 -11.13
CA LEU A 61 -9.92 6.21 -10.50
C LEU A 61 -9.88 6.49 -8.99
N PHE A 62 -10.48 7.58 -8.54
CA PHE A 62 -10.57 7.96 -7.13
C PHE A 62 -11.89 7.58 -6.47
N ASP A 63 -12.68 6.70 -7.12
CA ASP A 63 -13.92 6.18 -6.55
C ASP A 63 -13.64 5.37 -5.28
N THR A 64 -14.38 5.68 -4.23
CA THR A 64 -14.32 4.98 -2.94
C THR A 64 -15.69 4.40 -2.56
N PHE A 65 -16.57 4.26 -3.53
CA PHE A 65 -17.86 3.60 -3.34
C PHE A 65 -17.70 2.10 -3.62
N TYR A 66 -17.50 1.34 -2.55
CA TYR A 66 -17.26 -0.10 -2.62
C TYR A 66 -18.58 -0.85 -2.66
N ILE A 67 -18.95 -1.38 -3.82
CA ILE A 67 -20.18 -2.15 -4.04
C ILE A 67 -19.94 -3.60 -3.61
N PRO A 68 -20.64 -4.12 -2.59
CA PRO A 68 -20.47 -5.52 -2.17
C PRO A 68 -20.79 -6.50 -3.31
N ILE A 69 -19.97 -7.54 -3.44
CA ILE A 69 -20.23 -8.66 -4.37
C ILE A 69 -21.00 -9.72 -3.59
N PRO A 70 -22.28 -9.98 -3.94
CA PRO A 70 -23.10 -10.96 -3.22
C PRO A 70 -22.48 -12.35 -3.23
N GLY A 71 -22.71 -13.11 -2.13
CA GLY A 71 -22.30 -14.51 -2.03
C GLY A 71 -20.78 -14.73 -1.89
N THR A 72 -20.00 -13.69 -1.53
CA THR A 72 -18.57 -13.82 -1.29
C THR A 72 -18.23 -13.85 0.20
N ASP A 73 -17.44 -14.83 0.61
CA ASP A 73 -16.88 -14.96 1.95
C ASP A 73 -15.37 -15.34 1.83
N PRO A 74 -14.43 -14.49 2.28
CA PRO A 74 -14.63 -13.13 2.84
C PRO A 74 -15.29 -12.16 1.86
N GLN A 75 -16.03 -11.18 2.40
CA GLN A 75 -16.73 -10.18 1.60
C GLN A 75 -15.79 -9.47 0.62
N LYS A 76 -16.19 -9.43 -0.64
CA LYS A 76 -15.52 -8.72 -1.74
C LYS A 76 -16.33 -7.53 -2.20
N PHE A 77 -15.67 -6.63 -2.89
CA PHE A 77 -16.27 -5.39 -3.37
C PHE A 77 -15.87 -5.10 -4.81
N ARG A 78 -16.60 -4.19 -5.45
CA ARG A 78 -16.29 -3.62 -6.77
C ARG A 78 -16.16 -2.11 -6.67
N THR A 79 -15.27 -1.57 -7.53
CA THR A 79 -15.16 -0.15 -7.84
C THR A 79 -15.16 0.03 -9.36
N GLN A 80 -15.18 1.29 -9.82
CA GLN A 80 -15.22 1.59 -11.25
C GLN A 80 -13.89 1.31 -11.99
N TYR A 81 -12.80 1.08 -11.27
CA TYR A 81 -11.46 0.85 -11.85
C TYR A 81 -10.96 -0.60 -11.73
N ASP A 82 -11.75 -1.51 -11.20
CA ASP A 82 -11.34 -2.91 -10.95
C ASP A 82 -10.94 -3.67 -12.20
N THR A 83 -11.83 -3.74 -13.20
CA THR A 83 -11.61 -4.51 -14.42
C THR A 83 -10.39 -3.99 -15.17
N LEU A 84 -10.24 -2.66 -15.18
CA LEU A 84 -9.07 -2.04 -15.77
C LEU A 84 -7.80 -2.42 -15.01
N SER A 85 -7.84 -2.36 -13.67
CA SER A 85 -6.70 -2.75 -12.83
C SER A 85 -6.28 -4.21 -13.02
N ASP A 86 -7.23 -5.12 -13.22
CA ASP A 86 -6.92 -6.52 -13.53
C ASP A 86 -6.15 -6.65 -14.86
N GLY A 87 -6.50 -5.84 -15.86
CA GLY A 87 -5.83 -5.87 -17.16
C GLY A 87 -4.45 -5.22 -17.21
N ILE A 88 -4.29 -4.06 -16.57
CA ILE A 88 -3.08 -3.24 -16.72
C ILE A 88 -2.11 -3.36 -15.54
N VAL A 89 -2.58 -3.60 -14.32
CA VAL A 89 -1.74 -3.64 -13.11
C VAL A 89 -1.30 -5.06 -12.77
N GLN A 90 -2.18 -6.06 -12.90
CA GLN A 90 -1.86 -7.44 -12.53
C GLN A 90 -0.59 -7.97 -13.22
N PRO A 91 -0.36 -7.78 -14.54
CA PRO A 91 0.87 -8.22 -15.19
C PRO A 91 2.14 -7.56 -14.59
N LEU A 92 2.06 -6.29 -14.20
CA LEU A 92 3.19 -5.56 -13.61
C LEU A 92 3.57 -6.09 -12.23
N ILE A 93 2.56 -6.30 -11.37
CA ILE A 93 2.80 -6.83 -10.02
C ILE A 93 3.19 -8.31 -10.05
N ASP A 94 2.74 -9.09 -11.02
CA ASP A 94 3.19 -10.47 -11.22
C ASP A 94 4.66 -10.52 -11.66
N ALA A 95 5.05 -9.70 -12.62
CA ALA A 95 6.46 -9.58 -13.03
C ALA A 95 7.35 -9.11 -11.86
N ALA A 96 6.87 -8.19 -11.03
CA ALA A 96 7.61 -7.76 -9.85
C ALA A 96 7.76 -8.88 -8.82
N LEU A 97 6.75 -9.72 -8.63
CA LEU A 97 6.76 -10.84 -7.68
C LEU A 97 7.81 -11.92 -8.03
N THR A 98 8.17 -12.07 -9.30
CA THR A 98 9.15 -13.08 -9.73
C THR A 98 10.61 -12.68 -9.53
N ARG A 99 10.88 -11.44 -9.08
CA ARG A 99 12.25 -10.90 -8.94
C ARG A 99 13.08 -11.58 -7.85
N ASP A 100 12.43 -12.15 -6.83
CA ASP A 100 13.10 -12.86 -5.74
C ASP A 100 12.10 -13.82 -5.05
N GLU A 101 12.54 -15.01 -4.68
CA GLU A 101 11.71 -16.04 -4.04
C GLU A 101 11.19 -15.64 -2.65
N ARG A 102 11.87 -14.72 -1.98
CA ARG A 102 11.44 -14.18 -0.69
C ARG A 102 10.23 -13.26 -0.79
N LEU A 103 9.89 -12.77 -1.99
CA LEU A 103 8.70 -11.95 -2.18
C LEU A 103 7.45 -12.81 -2.04
N VAL A 104 6.55 -12.37 -1.19
CA VAL A 104 5.29 -13.09 -0.89
C VAL A 104 4.13 -12.51 -1.68
N PHE A 105 4.06 -11.17 -1.76
CA PHE A 105 3.08 -10.47 -2.57
C PHE A 105 3.62 -9.11 -3.06
N VAL A 106 3.08 -8.67 -4.19
CA VAL A 106 3.21 -7.30 -4.67
C VAL A 106 1.81 -6.84 -5.03
N VAL A 107 1.32 -5.75 -4.42
CA VAL A 107 -0.07 -5.29 -4.60
C VAL A 107 -0.14 -3.77 -4.61
N ILE A 108 -1.22 -3.25 -5.19
CA ILE A 108 -1.64 -1.87 -4.96
C ILE A 108 -2.88 -1.85 -4.07
N VAL A 109 -2.98 -0.86 -3.22
CA VAL A 109 -4.17 -0.60 -2.41
C VAL A 109 -4.52 0.89 -2.49
N ASP A 110 -5.80 1.20 -2.53
CA ASP A 110 -6.22 2.59 -2.40
C ASP A 110 -6.05 3.10 -0.96
N ARG A 111 -6.28 4.37 -0.72
CA ARG A 111 -6.11 5.03 0.60
C ARG A 111 -6.99 4.45 1.73
N ASN A 112 -7.99 3.64 1.41
CA ASN A 112 -8.86 2.95 2.36
C ASN A 112 -8.48 1.47 2.54
N GLY A 113 -7.41 1.02 1.90
CA GLY A 113 -6.94 -0.36 1.95
C GLY A 113 -7.69 -1.31 1.01
N TYR A 114 -8.50 -0.78 0.08
CA TYR A 114 -9.12 -1.60 -0.93
C TYR A 114 -8.08 -2.06 -1.96
N LEU A 115 -8.10 -3.34 -2.27
CA LEU A 115 -7.18 -4.03 -3.16
C LEU A 115 -7.92 -4.41 -4.46
N PRO A 116 -7.82 -3.58 -5.52
CA PRO A 116 -8.57 -3.77 -6.76
C PRO A 116 -8.12 -5.00 -7.54
N THR A 117 -6.84 -5.34 -7.47
CA THR A 117 -6.26 -6.53 -8.11
C THR A 117 -5.14 -7.10 -7.25
N HIS A 118 -4.89 -8.41 -7.34
CA HIS A 118 -3.81 -9.09 -6.64
C HIS A 118 -2.94 -9.86 -7.63
N ASN A 119 -1.76 -10.30 -7.21
CA ASN A 119 -0.98 -11.27 -8.00
C ASN A 119 -1.85 -12.45 -8.41
N SER A 120 -1.65 -12.98 -9.60
CA SER A 120 -2.42 -14.10 -10.18
C SER A 120 -2.51 -15.30 -9.25
N ARG A 121 -1.42 -15.61 -8.52
CA ARG A 121 -1.40 -16.71 -7.52
C ARG A 121 -2.41 -16.53 -6.36
N TYR A 122 -2.88 -15.31 -6.12
CA TYR A 122 -3.87 -14.98 -5.09
C TYR A 122 -5.17 -14.42 -5.67
N SER A 123 -5.37 -14.58 -6.97
CA SER A 123 -6.58 -14.18 -7.71
C SER A 123 -7.24 -15.39 -8.38
N GLN A 124 -7.06 -16.59 -7.79
CA GLN A 124 -7.62 -17.82 -8.32
C GLN A 124 -9.15 -17.79 -8.28
N PRO A 125 -9.86 -18.50 -9.17
CA PRO A 125 -11.31 -18.57 -9.13
C PRO A 125 -11.83 -18.98 -7.74
N LEU A 126 -12.98 -18.44 -7.35
CA LEU A 126 -13.66 -18.85 -6.11
C LEU A 126 -14.09 -20.32 -6.25
N THR A 127 -13.85 -21.09 -5.19
CA THR A 127 -14.19 -22.53 -5.14
C THR A 127 -15.49 -22.78 -4.40
N GLY A 128 -16.07 -21.77 -3.73
CA GLY A 128 -17.18 -21.91 -2.80
C GLY A 128 -16.78 -22.47 -1.43
N ASN A 129 -15.49 -22.73 -1.21
CA ASN A 129 -14.94 -23.14 0.09
C ASN A 129 -14.22 -21.95 0.73
N PRO A 130 -14.79 -21.30 1.77
CA PRO A 130 -14.22 -20.11 2.39
C PRO A 130 -12.79 -20.30 2.89
N ALA A 131 -12.45 -21.48 3.42
CA ALA A 131 -11.10 -21.78 3.93
C ALA A 131 -10.04 -21.84 2.82
N LYS A 132 -10.42 -22.23 1.61
CA LYS A 132 -9.56 -22.18 0.42
C LYS A 132 -9.54 -20.77 -0.16
N ASP A 133 -10.70 -20.15 -0.29
CA ASP A 133 -10.88 -18.87 -0.95
C ASP A 133 -10.19 -17.73 -0.20
N VAL A 134 -10.19 -17.76 1.14
CA VAL A 134 -9.44 -16.79 1.97
C VAL A 134 -7.94 -16.78 1.69
N LYS A 135 -7.37 -17.91 1.28
CA LYS A 135 -5.94 -18.07 1.00
C LYS A 135 -5.59 -17.78 -0.47
N HIS A 136 -6.41 -18.24 -1.40
CA HIS A 136 -6.10 -18.26 -2.83
C HIS A 136 -6.82 -17.20 -3.65
N ASN A 137 -7.83 -16.56 -3.08
CA ASN A 137 -8.53 -15.43 -3.71
C ASN A 137 -8.62 -14.24 -2.76
N ARG A 138 -7.58 -13.39 -2.80
CA ARG A 138 -7.43 -12.23 -1.93
C ARG A 138 -7.77 -10.90 -2.62
N THR A 139 -7.99 -10.91 -3.93
CA THR A 139 -8.37 -9.73 -4.74
C THR A 139 -9.74 -9.18 -4.34
N LYS A 140 -10.01 -7.91 -4.64
CA LYS A 140 -11.31 -7.24 -4.41
C LYS A 140 -11.73 -7.16 -2.93
N ARG A 141 -10.76 -7.14 -2.01
CA ARG A 141 -11.00 -7.06 -0.57
C ARG A 141 -10.49 -5.75 0.01
N ILE A 142 -10.99 -5.38 1.18
CA ILE A 142 -10.51 -4.24 1.96
C ILE A 142 -9.62 -4.78 3.08
N PHE A 143 -8.36 -4.34 3.12
CA PHE A 143 -7.38 -4.64 4.15
C PHE A 143 -7.22 -3.40 5.03
N ASN A 144 -8.15 -3.23 5.96
CA ASN A 144 -8.25 -2.07 6.83
C ASN A 144 -7.73 -2.32 8.26
N ASP A 145 -6.95 -3.38 8.45
CA ASP A 145 -6.19 -3.59 9.67
C ASP A 145 -5.11 -2.50 9.84
N ARG A 146 -4.47 -2.47 11.02
CA ARG A 146 -3.49 -1.45 11.37
C ARG A 146 -2.36 -1.35 10.34
N THR A 147 -1.78 -2.47 9.92
CA THR A 147 -0.67 -2.52 8.95
C THR A 147 -1.14 -2.10 7.57
N GLY A 148 -2.31 -2.58 7.14
CA GLY A 148 -2.92 -2.25 5.86
C GLY A 148 -3.20 -0.77 5.71
N LEU A 149 -3.86 -0.14 6.68
CA LEU A 149 -4.18 1.28 6.64
C LEU A 149 -2.95 2.18 6.80
N ALA A 150 -1.98 1.78 7.63
CA ALA A 150 -0.73 2.54 7.74
C ALA A 150 0.00 2.61 6.40
N ALA A 151 0.09 1.49 5.66
CA ALA A 151 0.67 1.45 4.32
C ALA A 151 -0.15 2.27 3.32
N ALA A 152 -1.48 2.08 3.28
CA ALA A 152 -2.39 2.72 2.34
C ALA A 152 -2.42 4.26 2.45
N ARG A 153 -2.22 4.80 3.64
CA ARG A 153 -2.28 6.23 3.96
C ARG A 153 -0.93 6.91 4.06
N ASN A 154 0.17 6.14 4.01
CA ASN A 154 1.51 6.71 4.07
C ASN A 154 1.78 7.62 2.87
N GLN A 155 2.23 8.85 3.15
CA GLN A 155 2.66 9.83 2.14
C GLN A 155 4.17 10.13 2.23
N GLN A 156 4.88 9.50 3.17
CA GLN A 156 6.34 9.58 3.24
C GLN A 156 6.96 8.78 2.09
N PRO A 157 8.22 9.02 1.74
CA PRO A 157 8.88 8.34 0.61
C PRO A 157 8.76 6.81 0.62
N TYR A 158 8.69 6.21 1.78
CA TYR A 158 8.37 4.80 2.02
C TYR A 158 7.95 4.57 3.47
N LEU A 159 7.31 3.42 3.71
CA LEU A 159 7.06 2.89 5.05
C LEU A 159 7.50 1.43 5.08
N LEU A 160 8.36 1.05 6.02
CA LEU A 160 8.70 -0.34 6.31
C LEU A 160 8.01 -0.75 7.60
N GLN A 161 7.27 -1.84 7.56
CA GLN A 161 6.61 -2.45 8.70
C GLN A 161 7.10 -3.89 8.85
N ARG A 162 7.36 -4.32 10.08
CA ARG A 162 7.69 -5.70 10.41
C ARG A 162 6.63 -6.25 11.36
N TYR A 163 6.20 -7.45 11.13
CA TYR A 163 5.20 -8.12 11.96
C TYR A 163 5.33 -9.63 11.88
N SER A 164 4.98 -10.29 12.97
CA SER A 164 4.86 -11.75 12.99
C SER A 164 3.46 -12.15 12.57
N ARG A 165 3.36 -13.13 11.70
CA ARG A 165 2.08 -13.77 11.36
C ARG A 165 1.63 -14.69 12.50
N ASP A 166 0.37 -15.06 12.49
CA ASP A 166 -0.21 -16.06 13.37
C ASP A 166 0.52 -17.43 13.30
N THR A 167 1.20 -17.70 12.19
CA THR A 167 2.07 -18.87 12.00
C THR A 167 3.46 -18.72 12.65
N GLY A 168 3.79 -17.60 13.26
CA GLY A 168 5.12 -17.27 13.77
C GLY A 168 6.13 -16.83 12.71
N GLU A 169 5.72 -16.70 11.45
CA GLU A 169 6.57 -16.26 10.35
C GLU A 169 6.76 -14.74 10.39
N GLU A 170 8.02 -14.29 10.45
CA GLU A 170 8.36 -12.87 10.38
C GLU A 170 8.21 -12.33 8.95
N MET A 171 7.38 -11.30 8.81
CA MET A 171 7.11 -10.63 7.54
C MET A 171 7.57 -9.18 7.60
N SER A 172 8.13 -8.73 6.50
CA SER A 172 8.34 -7.31 6.21
C SER A 172 7.35 -6.86 5.13
N ASP A 173 6.84 -5.66 5.27
CA ASP A 173 5.94 -4.99 4.33
C ASP A 173 6.51 -3.61 4.03
N LEU A 174 7.04 -3.43 2.84
CA LEU A 174 7.56 -2.16 2.38
C LEU A 174 6.54 -1.54 1.42
N SER A 175 6.05 -0.35 1.77
CA SER A 175 5.10 0.39 0.95
C SER A 175 5.69 1.71 0.47
N VAL A 176 5.29 2.11 -0.74
CA VAL A 176 5.60 3.41 -1.35
C VAL A 176 4.31 4.07 -1.82
N PRO A 177 4.12 5.38 -1.58
CA PRO A 177 2.87 6.05 -1.94
C PRO A 177 2.71 6.19 -3.45
N ILE A 178 1.47 6.06 -3.92
CA ILE A 178 1.05 6.33 -5.30
C ILE A 178 0.35 7.68 -5.32
N PHE A 179 0.89 8.59 -6.14
CA PHE A 179 0.26 9.87 -6.45
C PHE A 179 -0.10 9.90 -7.94
N ILE A 180 -1.34 10.26 -8.25
CA ILE A 180 -1.84 10.46 -9.61
C ILE A 180 -2.33 11.89 -9.72
N GLN A 181 -1.85 12.64 -10.70
CA GLN A 181 -2.17 14.07 -10.86
C GLN A 181 -1.94 14.87 -9.54
N ASN A 182 -0.83 14.62 -8.85
CA ASN A 182 -0.47 15.21 -7.55
C ASN A 182 -1.45 14.91 -6.41
N ARG A 183 -2.36 13.96 -6.57
CA ARG A 183 -3.32 13.54 -5.56
C ARG A 183 -2.97 12.14 -5.05
N HIS A 184 -2.89 11.97 -3.74
CA HIS A 184 -2.60 10.67 -3.13
C HIS A 184 -3.75 9.69 -3.40
N TRP A 185 -3.44 8.61 -4.14
CA TRP A 185 -4.39 7.55 -4.48
C TRP A 185 -4.35 6.42 -3.45
N GLY A 186 -3.15 6.01 -3.03
CA GLY A 186 -2.93 4.90 -2.11
C GLY A 186 -1.46 4.49 -2.10
N ALA A 187 -1.17 3.20 -2.11
CA ALA A 187 0.20 2.70 -2.04
C ALA A 187 0.41 1.43 -2.88
N LEU A 188 1.65 1.26 -3.37
CA LEU A 188 2.17 -0.05 -3.75
C LEU A 188 2.85 -0.68 -2.54
N ARG A 189 2.59 -1.96 -2.29
CA ARG A 189 3.10 -2.72 -1.16
C ARG A 189 3.80 -3.98 -1.64
N ILE A 190 4.95 -4.26 -1.07
CA ILE A 190 5.69 -5.52 -1.27
C ILE A 190 5.84 -6.20 0.08
N GLY A 191 5.22 -7.37 0.23
CA GLY A 191 5.40 -8.24 1.39
C GLY A 191 6.47 -9.29 1.10
N TYR A 192 7.41 -9.48 2.02
CA TYR A 192 8.55 -10.37 1.84
C TYR A 192 9.06 -10.97 3.15
N ARG A 193 9.83 -12.06 3.03
CA ARG A 193 10.58 -12.68 4.12
C ARG A 193 11.99 -12.10 4.16
N GLN A 194 12.59 -12.04 5.36
CA GLN A 194 13.98 -11.60 5.50
C GLN A 194 14.98 -12.71 5.12
N LYS A 195 14.59 -13.95 5.28
CA LYS A 195 15.40 -15.17 4.99
C LYS A 195 14.62 -16.13 4.13
#